data_a0c0b09c442917af09be67c48e21aef5
#
_entry.id   a0c0b09c442917af09be67c48e21aef5
#
_cell.length_a   1.000
_cell.length_b   1.000
_cell.length_c   1.000
_cell.angle_alpha   90.00
_cell.angle_beta   90.00
_cell.angle_gamma   90.00
#
_symmetry.space_group_name_H-M   'P 1'
#
loop_
_entity.id
_entity.type
_entity.pdbx_description
1 polymer ?
#
loop_
_entity_poly.entity_id
_entity_poly.type
_entity_poly.pdbx_seq_one_letter_code
_entity_poly.pdbx_strand_id
1 'polypeptide(L)'
;MTTVTAAGVTRSWEQYLRASAVSREVIDAFVERPNWAAFDPELGYVLHDCLVPWAVDDSRAIETFRPDGARSRFLYADRKPRINTYGDSFTEGNQVSDGETWQEYLAGHFGEPVGNFGVGGYGVYQAYRRMLRVERTADGAEYVIFYVWGDDPTRSVMRCRYAQSYPWHGQFQREQGLFNGNPWVHVELDLETGSFVELENPLSTPESLYAMCDPEWMVEHLRDDLAVQLAVYAGDSDYEEPGLIDQLDRPKIERLAELLDFPFDWGVGADQRQQATMLLNRYGQRATNDTLDKVRAFTQSAGKTLLVALNYTARNDHFRGAVVTWDGLRRDQEILDHLAAGGVPLFDMNAVHQREYERAGGSYHEYLSRYMVGGDGHYNPSGNHFFAYALKDRLLELLDPKPLPYQG
;
A
#
# COMPACT_ATOMS: atom_id res chain seq x y z
N MET A 1 11.54 -32.61 -19.55
CA MET A 1 10.79 -31.69 -20.41
C MET A 1 11.73 -30.56 -20.76
N THR A 2 12.09 -30.43 -22.00
CA THR A 2 13.09 -29.49 -22.51
C THR A 2 12.45 -28.10 -22.58
N THR A 3 12.91 -27.20 -21.76
CA THR A 3 12.58 -25.78 -21.87
C THR A 3 13.17 -25.22 -23.14
N VAL A 4 12.33 -24.93 -24.11
CA VAL A 4 12.72 -24.18 -25.31
C VAL A 4 12.83 -22.72 -24.89
N THR A 5 14.03 -22.24 -24.63
CA THR A 5 14.36 -20.84 -24.60
C THR A 5 14.16 -20.26 -25.99
N ALA A 6 13.10 -19.49 -26.17
CA ALA A 6 12.93 -18.68 -27.37
C ALA A 6 14.07 -17.67 -27.42
N ALA A 7 14.92 -17.78 -28.46
CA ALA A 7 16.05 -16.90 -28.66
C ALA A 7 15.60 -15.43 -28.83
N GLY A 8 16.00 -14.59 -27.90
CA GLY A 8 16.49 -13.25 -28.07
C GLY A 8 15.68 -12.25 -28.89
N VAL A 9 14.41 -11.98 -28.54
CA VAL A 9 13.81 -10.69 -28.89
C VAL A 9 13.83 -9.85 -27.62
N THR A 10 14.78 -8.95 -27.50
CA THR A 10 14.83 -7.96 -26.42
C THR A 10 13.59 -7.07 -26.54
N ARG A 11 12.73 -7.07 -25.53
CA ARG A 11 11.58 -6.17 -25.50
C ARG A 11 12.06 -4.76 -25.24
N SER A 12 11.52 -3.82 -26.00
CA SER A 12 11.74 -2.40 -25.70
C SER A 12 10.91 -2.00 -24.45
N TRP A 13 11.38 -0.99 -23.73
CA TRP A 13 10.64 -0.36 -22.65
C TRP A 13 9.19 -0.04 -23.05
N GLU A 14 8.97 0.53 -24.21
CA GLU A 14 7.64 0.81 -24.72
C GLU A 14 6.78 -0.43 -24.93
N GLN A 15 7.35 -1.60 -25.23
CA GLN A 15 6.59 -2.84 -25.35
C GLN A 15 6.01 -3.31 -24.01
N TYR A 16 6.70 -3.06 -22.90
CA TYR A 16 6.14 -3.30 -21.56
C TYR A 16 4.95 -2.40 -21.29
N LEU A 17 5.05 -1.12 -21.65
CA LEU A 17 3.95 -0.18 -21.47
C LEU A 17 2.75 -0.52 -22.35
N ARG A 18 2.98 -0.85 -23.63
CA ARG A 18 1.89 -1.31 -24.52
C ARG A 18 1.21 -2.58 -24.01
N ALA A 19 1.98 -3.49 -23.44
CA ALA A 19 1.44 -4.72 -22.84
C ALA A 19 0.64 -4.47 -21.55
N SER A 20 0.77 -3.31 -20.93
CA SER A 20 0.01 -2.91 -19.74
C SER A 20 -1.37 -2.33 -20.09
N ALA A 21 -1.70 -2.14 -21.38
CA ALA A 21 -3.03 -1.73 -21.78
C ALA A 21 -4.08 -2.77 -21.35
N VAL A 22 -5.21 -2.29 -20.83
CA VAL A 22 -6.31 -3.15 -20.38
C VAL A 22 -7.35 -3.36 -21.47
N SER A 23 -8.08 -4.46 -21.42
CA SER A 23 -9.15 -4.69 -22.39
C SER A 23 -10.38 -3.85 -22.06
N ARG A 24 -11.18 -3.55 -23.08
CA ARG A 24 -12.42 -2.79 -22.90
C ARG A 24 -13.39 -3.50 -21.97
N GLU A 25 -13.45 -4.85 -22.03
CA GLU A 25 -14.32 -5.65 -21.19
C GLU A 25 -13.98 -5.51 -19.70
N VAL A 26 -12.71 -5.30 -19.34
CA VAL A 26 -12.29 -5.03 -17.96
C VAL A 26 -12.81 -3.67 -17.49
N ILE A 27 -12.73 -2.64 -18.34
CA ILE A 27 -13.29 -1.31 -18.02
C ILE A 27 -14.82 -1.37 -17.91
N ASP A 28 -15.50 -1.99 -18.90
CA ASP A 28 -16.95 -2.16 -18.88
C ASP A 28 -17.42 -2.88 -17.60
N ALA A 29 -16.72 -3.94 -17.21
CA ALA A 29 -17.02 -4.68 -15.99
C ALA A 29 -16.85 -3.80 -14.73
N PHE A 30 -15.81 -2.99 -14.68
CA PHE A 30 -15.57 -2.10 -13.55
C PHE A 30 -16.61 -0.97 -13.44
N VAL A 31 -16.96 -0.38 -14.57
CA VAL A 31 -17.91 0.76 -14.58
C VAL A 31 -19.35 0.31 -14.39
N GLU A 32 -19.75 -0.78 -15.05
CA GLU A 32 -21.15 -1.21 -15.10
C GLU A 32 -21.53 -2.20 -13.99
N ARG A 33 -20.56 -2.97 -13.50
CA ARG A 33 -20.79 -4.06 -12.55
C ARG A 33 -19.72 -4.04 -11.45
N PRO A 34 -19.72 -3.00 -10.59
CA PRO A 34 -18.77 -2.95 -9.48
C PRO A 34 -18.77 -4.27 -8.72
N ASN A 35 -17.58 -4.82 -8.49
CA ASN A 35 -17.41 -6.02 -7.70
C ASN A 35 -16.95 -5.61 -6.29
N TRP A 36 -15.68 -5.66 -5.98
CA TRP A 36 -15.15 -5.20 -4.70
C TRP A 36 -14.77 -3.72 -4.69
N ALA A 37 -14.71 -3.08 -5.86
CA ALA A 37 -14.38 -1.68 -6.02
C ALA A 37 -15.31 -0.99 -7.00
N ALA A 38 -15.58 0.28 -6.76
CA ALA A 38 -16.34 1.18 -7.63
C ALA A 38 -15.49 2.39 -8.00
N PHE A 39 -15.73 2.96 -9.17
CA PHE A 39 -15.01 4.13 -9.66
C PHE A 39 -15.12 5.33 -8.72
N ASP A 40 -14.00 6.01 -8.50
CA ASP A 40 -13.92 7.28 -7.79
C ASP A 40 -13.08 8.28 -8.61
N PRO A 41 -13.60 9.49 -8.89
CA PRO A 41 -12.92 10.44 -9.78
C PRO A 41 -11.60 10.98 -9.23
N GLU A 42 -11.43 11.07 -7.93
CA GLU A 42 -10.19 11.52 -7.29
C GLU A 42 -9.24 10.36 -7.04
N LEU A 43 -9.70 9.35 -6.34
CA LEU A 43 -8.88 8.25 -5.83
C LEU A 43 -8.72 7.09 -6.81
N GLY A 44 -9.43 7.13 -7.94
CA GLY A 44 -9.50 6.05 -8.92
C GLY A 44 -10.57 5.02 -8.56
N TYR A 45 -10.63 4.60 -7.32
CA TYR A 45 -11.65 3.69 -6.81
C TYR A 45 -11.87 3.84 -5.30
N VAL A 46 -13.03 3.37 -4.87
CA VAL A 46 -13.40 3.11 -3.47
C VAL A 46 -13.96 1.70 -3.35
N LEU A 47 -14.04 1.17 -2.15
CA LEU A 47 -14.55 -0.19 -1.94
C LEU A 47 -16.07 -0.26 -2.08
N HIS A 48 -16.55 -1.42 -2.46
CA HIS A 48 -17.95 -1.75 -2.69
C HIS A 48 -18.29 -3.10 -2.03
N ASP A 49 -19.53 -3.27 -1.62
CA ASP A 49 -20.01 -4.50 -0.99
C ASP A 49 -19.67 -5.73 -1.83
N CYS A 50 -19.01 -6.70 -1.21
CA CYS A 50 -18.57 -7.89 -1.91
C CYS A 50 -18.46 -9.12 -1.02
N LEU A 51 -18.28 -10.27 -1.68
CA LEU A 51 -17.88 -11.53 -1.07
C LEU A 51 -16.46 -11.82 -1.53
N VAL A 52 -15.48 -11.63 -0.66
CA VAL A 52 -14.07 -11.94 -0.95
C VAL A 52 -13.89 -13.46 -0.92
N PRO A 53 -13.44 -14.07 -2.04
CA PRO A 53 -13.34 -15.52 -2.13
C PRO A 53 -12.06 -15.98 -1.45
N TRP A 54 -11.34 -16.25 -0.96
CA TRP A 54 -10.05 -16.65 -0.38
C TRP A 54 -9.86 -16.15 1.06
N ALA A 55 -10.90 -16.25 1.85
CA ALA A 55 -10.81 -16.05 3.28
C ALA A 55 -10.25 -17.31 3.97
N VAL A 56 -10.35 -17.38 5.29
CA VAL A 56 -9.86 -18.52 6.09
C VAL A 56 -10.55 -19.83 5.63
N ASP A 57 -9.77 -20.88 5.48
CA ASP A 57 -10.23 -22.23 5.10
C ASP A 57 -11.05 -22.27 3.78
N ASP A 58 -10.61 -21.50 2.77
CA ASP A 58 -11.28 -21.34 1.48
C ASP A 58 -12.74 -20.84 1.62
N SER A 59 -13.08 -20.24 2.73
CA SER A 59 -14.38 -19.62 2.96
C SER A 59 -14.48 -18.28 2.20
N ARG A 60 -15.60 -17.59 2.37
CA ARG A 60 -15.82 -16.25 1.82
C ARG A 60 -15.97 -15.25 2.96
N ALA A 61 -15.24 -14.15 2.90
CA ALA A 61 -15.45 -13.02 3.78
C ALA A 61 -16.56 -12.11 3.22
N ILE A 62 -17.40 -11.60 4.11
CA ILE A 62 -18.44 -10.61 3.79
C ILE A 62 -17.88 -9.24 4.09
N GLU A 63 -17.72 -8.42 3.06
CA GLU A 63 -17.27 -7.05 3.17
C GLU A 63 -18.37 -6.11 2.72
N THR A 64 -18.83 -5.25 3.63
CA THR A 64 -19.86 -4.25 3.34
C THR A 64 -19.40 -2.86 3.74
N PHE A 65 -19.92 -1.84 3.06
CA PHE A 65 -19.50 -0.47 3.22
C PHE A 65 -20.69 0.45 3.45
N ARG A 66 -20.50 1.44 4.29
CA ARG A 66 -21.48 2.46 4.61
C ARG A 66 -21.52 3.54 3.53
N PRO A 67 -22.56 4.39 3.49
CA PRO A 67 -22.64 5.49 2.54
C PRO A 67 -21.48 6.51 2.66
N ASP A 68 -20.85 6.63 3.84
CA ASP A 68 -19.65 7.45 4.07
C ASP A 68 -18.36 6.77 3.54
N GLY A 69 -18.50 5.54 3.02
CA GLY A 69 -17.41 4.72 2.50
C GLY A 69 -16.59 4.01 3.58
N ALA A 70 -16.93 4.12 4.85
CA ALA A 70 -16.33 3.34 5.91
C ALA A 70 -16.79 1.88 5.81
N ARG A 71 -15.92 0.93 6.15
CA ARG A 71 -16.31 -0.45 6.33
C ARG A 71 -17.42 -0.55 7.40
N SER A 72 -18.40 -1.41 7.17
CA SER A 72 -19.50 -1.62 8.11
C SER A 72 -18.98 -2.14 9.45
N ARG A 73 -19.61 -1.72 10.52
CA ARG A 73 -19.30 -2.11 11.88
C ARG A 73 -20.55 -2.59 12.60
N PHE A 74 -20.40 -3.54 13.49
CA PHE A 74 -21.48 -4.11 14.31
C PHE A 74 -21.48 -3.54 15.72
N LEU A 75 -20.28 -3.42 16.32
CA LEU A 75 -20.18 -2.90 17.68
C LEU A 75 -20.37 -1.39 17.69
N TYR A 76 -21.35 -0.95 18.46
CA TYR A 76 -21.67 0.47 18.65
C TYR A 76 -21.96 1.21 17.33
N ALA A 77 -22.62 0.53 16.37
CA ALA A 77 -22.83 1.03 15.00
C ALA A 77 -23.63 2.32 14.92
N ASP A 78 -24.47 2.59 15.92
CA ASP A 78 -25.32 3.78 16.08
C ASP A 78 -24.56 5.01 16.61
N ARG A 79 -23.31 4.86 17.05
CA ARG A 79 -22.50 5.91 17.64
C ARG A 79 -21.44 6.41 16.66
N LYS A 80 -21.10 7.71 16.77
CA LYS A 80 -20.00 8.28 15.98
C LYS A 80 -18.65 7.81 16.56
N PRO A 81 -17.71 7.36 15.72
CA PRO A 81 -16.36 7.04 16.16
C PRO A 81 -15.58 8.28 16.64
N ARG A 82 -14.82 8.12 17.71
CA ARG A 82 -13.78 9.07 18.12
C ARG A 82 -12.43 8.80 17.43
N ILE A 83 -12.26 7.61 16.90
CA ILE A 83 -11.06 7.15 16.24
C ILE A 83 -11.42 6.76 14.82
N ASN A 84 -10.73 7.31 13.83
CA ASN A 84 -10.78 6.85 12.44
C ASN A 84 -9.43 6.27 12.02
N THR A 85 -9.46 5.28 11.13
CA THR A 85 -8.28 4.57 10.67
C THR A 85 -8.18 4.63 9.14
N TYR A 86 -6.97 4.89 8.62
CA TYR A 86 -6.68 5.07 7.20
C TYR A 86 -5.44 4.26 6.83
N GLY A 87 -5.43 3.71 5.64
CA GLY A 87 -4.35 2.90 5.09
C GLY A 87 -4.85 2.00 3.96
N ASP A 88 -4.20 0.89 3.78
CA ASP A 88 -4.40 -0.10 2.73
C ASP A 88 -5.35 -1.26 3.13
N SER A 89 -5.16 -2.43 2.50
CA SER A 89 -5.92 -3.66 2.77
C SER A 89 -5.74 -4.21 4.19
N PHE A 90 -4.61 -3.94 4.86
CA PHE A 90 -4.43 -4.33 6.26
C PHE A 90 -5.23 -3.42 7.21
N THR A 91 -5.46 -2.17 6.82
CA THR A 91 -6.38 -1.28 7.52
C THR A 91 -7.82 -1.67 7.24
N GLU A 92 -8.18 -1.95 5.99
CA GLU A 92 -9.48 -2.45 5.59
C GLU A 92 -9.88 -3.73 6.36
N GLY A 93 -8.91 -4.61 6.62
CA GLY A 93 -9.14 -5.96 7.10
C GLY A 93 -9.60 -6.88 5.97
N ASN A 94 -8.95 -6.81 4.80
CA ASN A 94 -9.26 -7.67 3.66
C ASN A 94 -9.12 -9.15 4.03
N GLN A 95 -9.94 -10.01 3.46
CA GLN A 95 -10.04 -11.45 3.70
C GLN A 95 -10.67 -11.86 5.06
N VAL A 96 -11.20 -10.93 5.85
CA VAL A 96 -12.04 -11.24 7.02
C VAL A 96 -13.38 -10.52 6.93
N SER A 97 -14.43 -11.08 7.53
CA SER A 97 -15.76 -10.47 7.53
C SER A 97 -15.81 -9.21 8.41
N ASP A 98 -16.84 -8.37 8.22
CA ASP A 98 -16.96 -7.05 8.88
C ASP A 98 -16.76 -7.09 10.40
N GLY A 99 -17.28 -8.13 11.07
CA GLY A 99 -17.12 -8.30 12.52
C GLY A 99 -15.75 -8.81 12.99
N GLU A 100 -14.82 -9.08 12.07
CA GLU A 100 -13.52 -9.71 12.35
C GLU A 100 -12.33 -8.79 12.11
N THR A 101 -12.61 -7.51 11.81
CA THR A 101 -11.54 -6.50 11.61
C THR A 101 -10.93 -6.08 12.95
N TRP A 102 -9.68 -5.63 12.93
CA TRP A 102 -9.02 -5.18 14.15
C TRP A 102 -9.71 -3.95 14.79
N GLN A 103 -10.44 -3.14 14.01
CA GLN A 103 -11.24 -2.05 14.53
C GLN A 103 -12.42 -2.55 15.36
N GLU A 104 -13.08 -3.64 14.94
CA GLU A 104 -14.16 -4.27 15.72
C GLU A 104 -13.62 -4.88 17.03
N TYR A 105 -12.44 -5.51 17.01
CA TYR A 105 -11.80 -5.97 18.23
C TYR A 105 -11.43 -4.82 19.19
N LEU A 106 -10.91 -3.70 18.66
CA LEU A 106 -10.67 -2.51 19.47
C LEU A 106 -11.97 -1.92 20.04
N ALA A 107 -13.04 -1.87 19.21
CA ALA A 107 -14.34 -1.41 19.66
C ALA A 107 -14.87 -2.24 20.83
N GLY A 108 -14.70 -3.56 20.78
CA GLY A 108 -15.02 -4.45 21.89
C GLY A 108 -14.22 -4.17 23.17
N HIS A 109 -12.93 -3.83 23.05
CA HIS A 109 -12.11 -3.46 24.18
C HIS A 109 -12.48 -2.11 24.77
N PHE A 110 -12.77 -1.12 23.92
CA PHE A 110 -12.97 0.27 24.36
C PHE A 110 -14.43 0.58 24.75
N GLY A 111 -15.39 -0.24 24.34
CA GLY A 111 -16.81 0.06 24.55
C GLY A 111 -17.31 1.23 23.68
N GLU A 112 -16.60 1.53 22.58
CA GLU A 112 -16.92 2.59 21.63
C GLU A 112 -16.48 2.21 20.21
N PRO A 113 -17.15 2.77 19.16
CA PRO A 113 -16.83 2.38 17.78
C PRO A 113 -15.48 2.93 17.32
N VAL A 114 -14.85 2.22 16.38
CA VAL A 114 -13.68 2.66 15.63
C VAL A 114 -14.03 2.69 14.14
N GLY A 115 -13.78 3.80 13.47
CA GLY A 115 -14.04 3.97 12.04
C GLY A 115 -12.95 3.33 11.20
N ASN A 116 -13.36 2.58 10.17
CA ASN A 116 -12.44 1.92 9.26
C ASN A 116 -12.62 2.48 7.84
N PHE A 117 -11.64 3.25 7.38
CA PHE A 117 -11.56 3.85 6.05
C PHE A 117 -10.39 3.30 5.24
N GLY A 118 -9.87 2.13 5.59
CA GLY A 118 -8.85 1.41 4.82
C GLY A 118 -9.35 1.01 3.44
N VAL A 119 -8.47 1.00 2.45
CA VAL A 119 -8.81 0.59 1.07
C VAL A 119 -7.69 -0.25 0.49
N GLY A 120 -8.02 -1.48 0.17
CA GLY A 120 -7.08 -2.43 -0.43
C GLY A 120 -6.38 -1.87 -1.67
N GLY A 121 -5.07 -2.03 -1.71
CA GLY A 121 -4.25 -1.58 -2.84
C GLY A 121 -3.81 -0.12 -2.81
N TYR A 122 -4.31 0.70 -1.88
CA TYR A 122 -3.86 2.10 -1.78
C TYR A 122 -2.37 2.19 -1.41
N GLY A 123 -1.72 3.23 -1.95
CA GLY A 123 -0.46 3.73 -1.41
C GLY A 123 -0.72 4.76 -0.31
N VAL A 124 0.36 5.18 0.35
CA VAL A 124 0.31 6.15 1.46
C VAL A 124 -0.36 7.46 1.03
N TYR A 125 -0.07 7.93 -0.19
CA TYR A 125 -0.63 9.18 -0.68
C TYR A 125 -2.14 9.09 -0.98
N GLN A 126 -2.63 7.98 -1.57
CA GLN A 126 -4.07 7.78 -1.76
C GLN A 126 -4.81 7.70 -0.40
N ALA A 127 -4.23 7.00 0.59
CA ALA A 127 -4.77 6.94 1.94
C ALA A 127 -4.84 8.33 2.60
N TYR A 128 -3.82 9.19 2.39
CA TYR A 128 -3.82 10.57 2.83
C TYR A 128 -4.94 11.40 2.18
N ARG A 129 -5.11 11.31 0.87
CA ARG A 129 -6.19 12.02 0.15
C ARG A 129 -7.56 11.57 0.65
N ARG A 130 -7.75 10.27 0.88
CA ARG A 130 -8.98 9.74 1.50
C ARG A 130 -9.18 10.28 2.91
N MET A 131 -8.15 10.30 3.74
CA MET A 131 -8.19 10.87 5.08
C MET A 131 -8.67 12.34 5.03
N LEU A 132 -8.08 13.16 4.18
CA LEU A 132 -8.48 14.56 4.03
C LEU A 132 -9.96 14.72 3.68
N ARG A 133 -10.45 13.85 2.77
CA ARG A 133 -11.83 13.88 2.32
C ARG A 133 -12.82 13.58 3.45
N VAL A 134 -12.49 12.62 4.31
CA VAL A 134 -13.34 12.23 5.44
C VAL A 134 -13.19 13.21 6.62
N GLU A 135 -11.96 13.52 7.01
CA GLU A 135 -11.68 14.30 8.22
C GLU A 135 -12.10 15.77 8.14
N ARG A 136 -12.43 16.26 6.95
CA ARG A 136 -13.01 17.60 6.72
C ARG A 136 -14.54 17.64 6.81
N THR A 137 -15.18 16.51 7.05
CA THR A 137 -16.64 16.38 7.13
C THR A 137 -17.13 16.13 8.56
N ALA A 138 -18.42 15.95 8.72
CA ALA A 138 -19.03 15.56 9.99
C ALA A 138 -18.60 14.16 10.48
N ASP A 139 -18.06 13.32 9.59
CA ASP A 139 -17.57 11.96 9.89
C ASP A 139 -16.12 11.97 10.44
N GLY A 140 -15.46 13.13 10.43
CA GLY A 140 -14.13 13.30 10.99
C GLY A 140 -14.07 12.99 12.49
N ALA A 141 -12.97 12.40 12.96
CA ALA A 141 -12.74 11.94 14.33
C ALA A 141 -11.74 12.83 15.10
N GLU A 142 -11.65 12.66 16.41
CA GLU A 142 -10.66 13.33 17.27
C GLU A 142 -9.28 12.72 17.13
N TYR A 143 -9.24 11.39 16.92
CA TYR A 143 -8.02 10.60 16.81
C TYR A 143 -7.94 9.95 15.42
N VAL A 144 -6.78 10.06 14.81
CA VAL A 144 -6.48 9.49 13.50
C VAL A 144 -5.39 8.45 13.67
N ILE A 145 -5.67 7.22 13.26
CA ILE A 145 -4.65 6.18 13.08
C ILE A 145 -4.34 6.11 11.60
N PHE A 146 -3.10 6.44 11.24
CA PHE A 146 -2.62 6.36 9.88
C PHE A 146 -1.68 5.16 9.76
N TYR A 147 -2.09 4.15 8.99
CA TYR A 147 -1.40 2.87 8.91
C TYR A 147 -0.62 2.76 7.61
N VAL A 148 0.65 2.43 7.67
CA VAL A 148 1.54 2.19 6.54
C VAL A 148 2.01 0.74 6.58
N TRP A 149 1.77 0.02 5.50
CA TRP A 149 2.17 -1.37 5.37
C TRP A 149 3.12 -1.58 4.19
N GLY A 150 4.05 -2.54 4.37
CA GLY A 150 4.84 -3.21 3.35
C GLY A 150 5.28 -2.35 2.16
N ASP A 151 4.60 -2.50 1.04
CA ASP A 151 4.89 -1.84 -0.22
C ASP A 151 4.07 -0.56 -0.50
N ASP A 152 3.25 -0.10 0.45
CA ASP A 152 2.49 1.15 0.33
C ASP A 152 3.35 2.36 -0.05
N PRO A 153 4.60 2.49 0.48
CA PRO A 153 5.50 3.55 0.08
C PRO A 153 5.72 3.64 -1.43
N THR A 154 6.00 2.52 -2.08
CA THR A 154 6.26 2.50 -3.53
C THR A 154 4.99 2.74 -4.36
N ARG A 155 3.83 2.35 -3.83
CA ARG A 155 2.53 2.60 -4.49
C ARG A 155 2.21 4.08 -4.64
N SER A 156 2.76 4.92 -3.77
CA SER A 156 2.53 6.38 -3.79
C SER A 156 3.20 7.08 -4.97
N VAL A 157 4.26 6.49 -5.53
CA VAL A 157 5.06 7.06 -6.62
C VAL A 157 4.90 6.29 -7.94
N MET A 158 4.38 5.07 -7.92
CA MET A 158 4.32 4.19 -9.09
C MET A 158 2.94 4.20 -9.72
N ARG A 159 2.82 4.80 -10.91
CA ARG A 159 1.55 4.95 -11.63
C ARG A 159 1.07 3.72 -12.38
N CYS A 160 1.90 2.70 -12.58
CA CYS A 160 1.52 1.48 -13.26
C CYS A 160 2.27 0.26 -12.73
N ARG A 161 1.68 -0.44 -11.77
CA ARG A 161 2.26 -1.68 -11.21
C ARG A 161 2.24 -2.85 -12.19
N TYR A 162 1.39 -2.78 -13.21
CA TYR A 162 1.26 -3.84 -14.22
C TYR A 162 2.40 -3.89 -15.19
N ALA A 163 3.02 -2.76 -15.52
CA ALA A 163 4.20 -2.76 -16.36
C ALA A 163 5.28 -3.71 -15.82
N GLN A 164 5.37 -3.84 -14.49
CA GLN A 164 6.31 -4.75 -13.83
C GLN A 164 5.94 -6.23 -13.94
N SER A 165 4.66 -6.56 -13.85
CA SER A 165 4.23 -7.96 -13.66
C SER A 165 3.39 -8.51 -14.81
N TYR A 166 2.91 -7.66 -15.69
CA TYR A 166 1.86 -7.96 -16.64
C TYR A 166 2.12 -9.08 -17.63
N PRO A 167 3.27 -9.22 -18.28
CA PRO A 167 3.40 -10.25 -19.31
C PRO A 167 3.21 -11.68 -18.80
N TRP A 168 3.30 -11.86 -17.47
CA TRP A 168 3.52 -13.15 -16.84
C TRP A 168 2.37 -13.65 -15.98
N HIS A 169 1.47 -12.78 -15.61
CA HIS A 169 0.38 -13.12 -14.72
C HIS A 169 -0.93 -13.29 -15.48
N GLY A 170 -1.64 -14.38 -15.19
CA GLY A 170 -2.85 -14.77 -15.90
C GLY A 170 -4.01 -13.76 -15.79
N GLN A 171 -5.12 -14.08 -16.44
CA GLN A 171 -6.33 -13.25 -16.57
C GLN A 171 -6.83 -12.65 -15.24
N PHE A 172 -6.68 -13.37 -14.13
CA PHE A 172 -7.07 -12.92 -12.80
C PHE A 172 -6.38 -11.60 -12.36
N GLN A 173 -5.08 -11.50 -12.60
CA GLN A 173 -4.36 -10.28 -12.26
C GLN A 173 -4.63 -9.13 -13.24
N ARG A 174 -5.04 -9.44 -14.46
CA ARG A 174 -5.50 -8.43 -15.41
C ARG A 174 -6.81 -7.79 -14.95
N GLU A 175 -7.74 -8.58 -14.45
CA GLU A 175 -9.05 -8.10 -13.98
C GLU A 175 -8.95 -7.33 -12.67
N GLN A 176 -8.06 -7.74 -11.77
CA GLN A 176 -7.80 -7.00 -10.53
C GLN A 176 -6.87 -5.81 -10.71
N GLY A 177 -6.19 -5.79 -11.78
CA GLY A 177 -5.20 -4.87 -12.10
C GLY A 177 -5.58 -3.45 -12.26
N LEU A 178 -6.70 -3.21 -12.74
CA LEU A 178 -7.24 -1.88 -12.88
C LEU A 178 -7.20 -1.10 -11.54
N PHE A 179 -7.28 -1.80 -10.42
CA PHE A 179 -7.38 -1.18 -9.11
C PHE A 179 -6.01 -0.91 -8.47
N ASN A 180 -5.07 -1.81 -8.67
CA ASN A 180 -3.79 -1.78 -7.96
C ASN A 180 -2.69 -1.04 -8.73
N GLY A 181 -2.74 0.29 -8.78
CA GLY A 181 -1.61 1.06 -9.26
C GLY A 181 -1.65 1.38 -10.75
N ASN A 182 -2.79 1.79 -11.23
CA ASN A 182 -2.94 2.53 -12.49
C ASN A 182 -2.72 4.04 -12.26
N PRO A 183 -2.76 4.89 -13.28
CA PRO A 183 -2.43 6.31 -13.15
C PRO A 183 -3.45 7.10 -12.33
N TRP A 184 -3.64 6.67 -11.06
CA TRP A 184 -4.44 7.38 -10.08
C TRP A 184 -3.67 8.56 -9.47
N VAL A 185 -4.28 9.22 -8.49
CA VAL A 185 -3.62 10.25 -7.70
C VAL A 185 -2.32 9.72 -7.06
N HIS A 186 -1.22 10.47 -7.19
CA HIS A 186 0.11 10.05 -6.74
C HIS A 186 1.01 11.26 -6.46
N VAL A 187 2.23 11.01 -6.04
CA VAL A 187 3.27 12.02 -5.87
C VAL A 187 4.49 11.70 -6.73
N GLU A 188 5.18 12.74 -7.17
CA GLU A 188 6.38 12.64 -7.99
C GLU A 188 7.46 13.60 -7.46
N LEU A 189 8.72 13.19 -7.49
CA LEU A 189 9.83 14.07 -7.14
C LEU A 189 10.18 14.96 -8.32
N ASP A 190 9.99 16.25 -8.18
CA ASP A 190 10.48 17.23 -9.13
C ASP A 190 12.03 17.24 -9.11
N LEU A 191 12.63 16.83 -10.22
CA LEU A 191 14.08 16.69 -10.33
C LEU A 191 14.84 18.03 -10.38
N GLU A 192 14.16 19.14 -10.64
CA GLU A 192 14.76 20.47 -10.62
C GLU A 192 14.82 21.02 -9.20
N THR A 193 13.70 20.94 -8.48
CA THR A 193 13.55 21.52 -7.14
C THR A 193 13.92 20.56 -6.01
N GLY A 194 13.87 19.25 -6.25
CA GLY A 194 14.03 18.23 -5.22
C GLY A 194 12.85 18.11 -4.25
N SER A 195 11.70 18.67 -4.61
CA SER A 195 10.47 18.65 -3.80
C SER A 195 9.43 17.69 -4.39
N PHE A 196 8.63 17.05 -3.53
CA PHE A 196 7.52 16.26 -4.00
C PHE A 196 6.36 17.13 -4.48
N VAL A 197 5.84 16.80 -5.66
CA VAL A 197 4.63 17.40 -6.24
C VAL A 197 3.48 16.43 -6.20
N GLU A 198 2.28 16.94 -5.93
CA GLU A 198 1.05 16.16 -5.88
C GLU A 198 0.39 16.17 -7.26
N LEU A 199 0.08 15.01 -7.80
CA LEU A 199 -0.51 14.84 -9.12
C LEU A 199 -1.90 14.23 -9.00
N GLU A 200 -2.85 14.87 -9.66
CA GLU A 200 -4.25 14.46 -9.68
C GLU A 200 -4.47 13.25 -10.59
N ASN A 201 -5.60 12.56 -10.38
CA ASN A 201 -6.00 11.46 -11.24
C ASN A 201 -6.28 11.96 -12.67
N PRO A 202 -5.51 11.55 -13.68
CA PRO A 202 -5.74 11.94 -15.07
C PRO A 202 -6.99 11.27 -15.67
N LEU A 203 -7.51 10.23 -15.04
CA LEU A 203 -8.66 9.43 -15.46
C LEU A 203 -9.85 9.68 -14.53
N SER A 204 -10.30 10.93 -14.44
CA SER A 204 -11.27 11.41 -13.46
C SER A 204 -12.74 11.22 -13.85
N THR A 205 -13.03 10.56 -14.98
CA THR A 205 -14.40 10.19 -15.39
C THR A 205 -14.45 8.73 -15.86
N PRO A 206 -15.60 8.05 -15.77
CA PRO A 206 -15.74 6.69 -16.29
C PRO A 206 -15.33 6.55 -17.77
N GLU A 207 -15.64 7.56 -18.58
CA GLU A 207 -15.32 7.57 -20.02
C GLU A 207 -13.80 7.70 -20.23
N SER A 208 -13.08 8.44 -19.37
CA SER A 208 -11.64 8.62 -19.50
C SER A 208 -10.87 7.33 -19.20
N LEU A 209 -11.44 6.37 -18.46
CA LEU A 209 -10.81 5.09 -18.19
C LEU A 209 -10.48 4.31 -19.47
N TYR A 210 -11.28 4.48 -20.53
CA TYR A 210 -11.05 3.81 -21.81
C TYR A 210 -9.76 4.23 -22.51
N ALA A 211 -9.13 5.32 -22.08
CA ALA A 211 -7.80 5.69 -22.56
C ALA A 211 -6.76 4.58 -22.23
N MET A 212 -6.92 3.87 -21.13
CA MET A 212 -6.04 2.74 -20.78
C MET A 212 -6.18 1.53 -21.71
N CYS A 213 -7.19 1.50 -22.59
CA CYS A 213 -7.32 0.48 -23.63
C CYS A 213 -6.42 0.77 -24.84
N ASP A 214 -5.89 1.98 -24.95
CA ASP A 214 -4.99 2.36 -26.03
C ASP A 214 -3.52 2.14 -25.61
N PRO A 215 -2.82 1.19 -26.24
CA PRO A 215 -1.41 0.95 -25.94
C PRO A 215 -0.52 2.20 -26.16
N GLU A 216 -0.85 3.06 -27.11
CA GLU A 216 -0.05 4.26 -27.36
C GLU A 216 -0.28 5.33 -26.29
N TRP A 217 -1.50 5.43 -25.75
CA TRP A 217 -1.76 6.26 -24.58
C TRP A 217 -0.93 5.84 -23.37
N MET A 218 -0.81 4.50 -23.12
CA MET A 218 0.03 3.99 -22.05
C MET A 218 1.50 4.38 -22.24
N VAL A 219 2.01 4.32 -23.47
CA VAL A 219 3.38 4.78 -23.79
C VAL A 219 3.53 6.28 -23.56
N GLU A 220 2.62 7.09 -24.13
CA GLU A 220 2.69 8.55 -24.04
C GLU A 220 2.71 9.06 -22.60
N HIS A 221 1.91 8.44 -21.72
CA HIS A 221 1.70 8.94 -20.36
C HIS A 221 2.63 8.32 -19.32
N LEU A 222 3.27 7.18 -19.62
CA LEU A 222 4.08 6.45 -18.64
C LEU A 222 5.56 6.28 -19.03
N ARG A 223 5.94 6.62 -20.26
CA ARG A 223 7.32 6.42 -20.73
C ARG A 223 8.38 7.14 -19.91
N ASP A 224 8.04 8.31 -19.39
CA ASP A 224 8.95 9.16 -18.60
C ASP A 224 8.84 8.94 -17.09
N ASP A 225 7.99 8.02 -16.64
CA ASP A 225 7.80 7.68 -15.23
C ASP A 225 8.98 6.87 -14.70
N LEU A 226 9.82 7.49 -13.87
CA LEU A 226 11.03 6.86 -13.33
C LEU A 226 10.72 5.72 -12.36
N ALA A 227 9.64 5.82 -11.57
CA ALA A 227 9.27 4.74 -10.66
C ALA A 227 8.84 3.49 -11.43
N VAL A 228 8.08 3.68 -12.53
CA VAL A 228 7.67 2.57 -13.42
C VAL A 228 8.89 1.99 -14.16
N GLN A 229 9.81 2.83 -14.65
CA GLN A 229 11.06 2.37 -15.27
C GLN A 229 11.90 1.51 -14.29
N LEU A 230 12.12 2.01 -13.08
CA LEU A 230 12.86 1.29 -12.03
C LEU A 230 12.14 -0.01 -11.66
N ALA A 231 10.80 0.01 -11.51
CA ALA A 231 10.02 -1.17 -11.15
C ALA A 231 10.10 -2.27 -12.21
N VAL A 232 9.98 -1.93 -13.49
CA VAL A 232 10.10 -2.91 -14.59
C VAL A 232 11.50 -3.46 -14.67
N TYR A 233 12.53 -2.61 -14.54
CA TYR A 233 13.90 -3.07 -14.57
C TYR A 233 14.27 -3.93 -13.36
N ALA A 234 13.79 -3.59 -12.17
CA ALA A 234 13.99 -4.34 -10.93
C ALA A 234 13.18 -5.63 -10.88
N GLY A 235 12.07 -5.67 -11.64
CA GLY A 235 11.10 -6.75 -11.61
C GLY A 235 11.66 -8.08 -12.12
N ASP A 236 10.90 -9.06 -11.85
CA ASP A 236 11.02 -10.49 -11.95
C ASP A 236 12.34 -11.06 -12.51
N SER A 237 13.09 -11.75 -11.62
CA SER A 237 14.35 -12.42 -11.92
C SER A 237 14.24 -13.52 -12.98
N ASP A 238 13.05 -13.96 -13.35
CA ASP A 238 12.82 -15.01 -14.35
C ASP A 238 12.92 -14.50 -15.79
N TYR A 239 12.99 -13.16 -15.96
CA TYR A 239 13.13 -12.50 -17.25
C TYR A 239 14.33 -11.56 -17.28
N GLU A 240 15.47 -12.12 -17.64
CA GLU A 240 16.62 -11.32 -18.06
C GLU A 240 16.35 -10.80 -19.48
N GLU A 241 15.92 -9.53 -19.58
CA GLU A 241 15.88 -8.82 -20.85
C GLU A 241 17.22 -8.07 -21.06
N PRO A 242 18.14 -8.64 -21.83
CA PRO A 242 19.41 -7.99 -22.11
C PRO A 242 19.19 -6.63 -22.77
N GLY A 243 19.88 -5.61 -22.31
CA GLY A 243 19.82 -4.27 -22.88
C GLY A 243 18.65 -3.41 -22.41
N LEU A 244 17.78 -3.88 -21.52
CA LEU A 244 16.74 -3.01 -20.93
C LEU A 244 17.35 -1.89 -20.11
N ILE A 245 18.48 -2.13 -19.42
CA ILE A 245 19.21 -1.13 -18.67
C ILE A 245 19.65 0.06 -19.54
N ASP A 246 20.01 -0.21 -20.80
CA ASP A 246 20.47 0.82 -21.73
C ASP A 246 19.33 1.70 -22.27
N GLN A 247 18.07 1.29 -22.03
CA GLN A 247 16.88 2.03 -22.44
C GLN A 247 16.32 2.93 -21.32
N LEU A 248 16.81 2.77 -20.08
CA LEU A 248 16.41 3.61 -18.97
C LEU A 248 16.92 5.05 -19.16
N ASP A 249 16.18 6.02 -18.66
CA ASP A 249 16.58 7.42 -18.67
C ASP A 249 17.68 7.65 -17.62
N ARG A 250 18.90 7.21 -17.95
CA ARG A 250 20.05 7.24 -17.05
C ARG A 250 20.29 8.62 -16.44
N PRO A 251 20.31 9.73 -17.19
CA PRO A 251 20.52 11.06 -16.59
C PRO A 251 19.47 11.42 -15.53
N LYS A 252 18.19 11.08 -15.77
CA LYS A 252 17.12 11.34 -14.80
C LYS A 252 17.22 10.40 -13.58
N ILE A 253 17.59 9.13 -13.78
CA ILE A 253 17.79 8.17 -12.68
C ILE A 253 18.97 8.59 -11.82
N GLU A 254 20.09 9.04 -12.42
CA GLU A 254 21.24 9.60 -11.67
C GLU A 254 20.82 10.82 -10.85
N ARG A 255 20.02 11.71 -11.45
CA ARG A 255 19.52 12.88 -10.74
C ARG A 255 18.56 12.52 -9.61
N LEU A 256 17.67 11.57 -9.84
CA LEU A 256 16.79 11.02 -8.80
C LEU A 256 17.61 10.42 -7.64
N ALA A 257 18.61 9.60 -7.97
CA ALA A 257 19.47 8.97 -6.98
C ALA A 257 20.26 10.01 -6.16
N GLU A 258 20.79 11.06 -6.81
CA GLU A 258 21.45 12.18 -6.13
C GLU A 258 20.52 12.88 -5.14
N LEU A 259 19.29 13.24 -5.56
CA LEU A 259 18.30 13.92 -4.71
C LEU A 259 17.85 13.06 -3.53
N LEU A 260 17.90 11.74 -3.68
CA LEU A 260 17.53 10.78 -2.65
C LEU A 260 18.71 10.31 -1.79
N ASP A 261 19.90 10.90 -1.93
CA ASP A 261 21.14 10.48 -1.26
C ASP A 261 21.44 8.99 -1.45
N PHE A 262 21.23 8.48 -2.67
CA PHE A 262 21.43 7.08 -3.01
C PHE A 262 22.55 6.92 -4.07
N PRO A 263 23.67 6.24 -3.74
CA PRO A 263 24.75 6.02 -4.70
C PRO A 263 24.40 4.91 -5.69
N PHE A 264 23.88 5.25 -6.87
CA PHE A 264 23.60 4.28 -7.92
C PHE A 264 24.87 3.98 -8.74
N ASP A 265 25.32 2.73 -8.73
CA ASP A 265 26.53 2.29 -9.46
C ASP A 265 26.16 1.63 -10.80
N TRP A 266 26.58 2.25 -11.90
CA TRP A 266 26.41 1.75 -13.27
C TRP A 266 27.58 0.87 -13.73
N GLY A 267 28.53 0.57 -12.85
CA GLY A 267 29.74 -0.16 -13.18
C GLY A 267 29.53 -1.62 -13.57
N VAL A 268 30.46 -2.16 -14.32
CA VAL A 268 30.47 -3.58 -14.69
C VAL A 268 30.63 -4.44 -13.43
N GLY A 269 29.69 -5.39 -13.24
CA GLY A 269 29.68 -6.28 -12.06
C GLY A 269 28.85 -5.76 -10.88
N ALA A 270 28.31 -4.53 -10.94
CA ALA A 270 27.32 -4.07 -9.99
C ALA A 270 25.99 -4.80 -10.20
N ASP A 271 25.30 -5.15 -9.11
CA ASP A 271 23.94 -5.64 -9.20
C ASP A 271 22.96 -4.46 -9.41
N GLN A 272 22.84 -4.04 -10.66
CA GLN A 272 22.04 -2.87 -11.03
C GLN A 272 20.54 -3.10 -10.81
N ARG A 273 20.03 -4.34 -10.90
CA ARG A 273 18.63 -4.66 -10.61
C ARG A 273 18.33 -4.49 -9.13
N GLN A 274 19.25 -4.99 -8.29
CA GLN A 274 19.16 -4.79 -6.85
C GLN A 274 19.18 -3.31 -6.50
N GLN A 275 20.07 -2.53 -7.10
CA GLN A 275 20.13 -1.08 -6.89
C GLN A 275 18.87 -0.36 -7.37
N ALA A 276 18.27 -0.77 -8.48
CA ALA A 276 16.99 -0.22 -8.95
C ALA A 276 15.86 -0.49 -7.93
N THR A 277 15.82 -1.70 -7.37
CA THR A 277 14.89 -2.04 -6.28
C THR A 277 15.12 -1.15 -5.06
N MET A 278 16.38 -0.94 -4.67
CA MET A 278 16.73 -0.10 -3.52
C MET A 278 16.36 1.37 -3.76
N LEU A 279 16.70 1.88 -4.93
CA LEU A 279 16.37 3.26 -5.29
C LEU A 279 14.85 3.49 -5.33
N LEU A 280 14.09 2.56 -5.88
CA LEU A 280 12.63 2.62 -5.88
C LEU A 280 12.05 2.59 -4.44
N ASN A 281 12.58 1.72 -3.58
CA ASN A 281 12.19 1.69 -2.16
C ASN A 281 12.53 3.02 -1.47
N ARG A 282 13.73 3.57 -1.70
CA ARG A 282 14.14 4.87 -1.16
C ARG A 282 13.22 5.99 -1.63
N TYR A 283 12.86 5.97 -2.91
CA TYR A 283 11.93 6.92 -3.49
C TYR A 283 10.56 6.86 -2.78
N GLY A 284 10.00 5.67 -2.64
CA GLY A 284 8.73 5.47 -1.92
C GLY A 284 8.80 5.90 -0.45
N GLN A 285 9.90 5.62 0.26
CA GLN A 285 10.08 6.04 1.65
C GLN A 285 10.14 7.56 1.80
N ARG A 286 10.87 8.26 0.93
CA ARG A 286 10.92 9.73 0.91
C ARG A 286 9.56 10.35 0.59
N ALA A 287 8.83 9.78 -0.36
CA ALA A 287 7.45 10.18 -0.66
C ALA A 287 6.51 9.94 0.53
N THR A 288 6.73 8.84 1.26
CA THR A 288 5.97 8.54 2.49
C THR A 288 6.27 9.56 3.58
N ASN A 289 7.53 9.93 3.80
CA ASN A 289 7.90 10.93 4.80
C ASN A 289 7.28 12.30 4.49
N ASP A 290 7.32 12.75 3.23
CA ASP A 290 6.64 13.97 2.78
C ASP A 290 5.12 13.90 3.01
N THR A 291 4.51 12.77 2.70
CA THR A 291 3.06 12.55 2.93
C THR A 291 2.73 12.53 4.42
N LEU A 292 3.53 11.89 5.27
CA LEU A 292 3.34 11.86 6.72
C LEU A 292 3.49 13.25 7.35
N ASP A 293 4.38 14.10 6.82
CA ASP A 293 4.45 15.50 7.24
C ASP A 293 3.17 16.27 6.92
N LYS A 294 2.54 16.01 5.77
CA LYS A 294 1.25 16.57 5.40
C LYS A 294 0.12 16.04 6.29
N VAL A 295 0.10 14.74 6.60
CA VAL A 295 -0.84 14.13 7.56
C VAL A 295 -0.71 14.81 8.93
N ARG A 296 0.52 14.97 9.42
CA ARG A 296 0.83 15.63 10.70
C ARG A 296 0.36 17.09 10.70
N ALA A 297 0.72 17.84 9.67
CA ALA A 297 0.33 19.24 9.56
C ALA A 297 -1.20 19.42 9.54
N PHE A 298 -1.90 18.57 8.78
CA PHE A 298 -3.36 18.59 8.76
C PHE A 298 -3.95 18.26 10.13
N THR A 299 -3.54 17.17 10.76
CA THR A 299 -4.09 16.74 12.05
C THR A 299 -3.83 17.78 13.14
N GLN A 300 -2.63 18.36 13.19
CA GLN A 300 -2.30 19.45 14.11
C GLN A 300 -3.17 20.69 13.87
N SER A 301 -3.32 21.12 12.62
CA SER A 301 -4.14 22.30 12.30
C SER A 301 -5.62 22.11 12.61
N ALA A 302 -6.10 20.86 12.54
CA ALA A 302 -7.47 20.48 12.85
C ALA A 302 -7.69 20.10 14.32
N GLY A 303 -6.68 20.22 15.19
CA GLY A 303 -6.77 19.87 16.60
C GLY A 303 -6.99 18.38 16.88
N LYS A 304 -6.50 17.52 15.97
CA LYS A 304 -6.64 16.06 16.06
C LYS A 304 -5.36 15.42 16.55
N THR A 305 -5.47 14.28 17.22
CA THR A 305 -4.33 13.47 17.65
C THR A 305 -4.00 12.41 16.59
N LEU A 306 -2.76 12.39 16.13
CA LEU A 306 -2.26 11.41 15.16
C LEU A 306 -1.51 10.29 15.87
N LEU A 307 -1.76 9.05 15.46
CA LEU A 307 -0.91 7.88 15.69
C LEU A 307 -0.56 7.26 14.33
N VAL A 308 0.71 7.07 14.05
CA VAL A 308 1.16 6.30 12.88
C VAL A 308 1.40 4.86 13.31
N ALA A 309 0.81 3.90 12.58
CA ALA A 309 1.09 2.49 12.75
C ALA A 309 1.94 1.99 11.58
N LEU A 310 3.02 1.29 11.88
CA LEU A 310 3.89 0.67 10.87
C LEU A 310 3.84 -0.84 10.99
N ASN A 311 3.65 -1.50 9.87
CA ASN A 311 3.71 -2.94 9.78
C ASN A 311 4.35 -3.32 8.45
N TYR A 312 5.62 -3.64 8.48
CA TYR A 312 6.35 -4.04 7.28
C TYR A 312 6.28 -5.55 7.06
N THR A 313 5.31 -6.21 7.67
CA THR A 313 5.33 -7.64 7.92
C THR A 313 6.30 -8.39 7.06
N ALA A 314 7.06 -9.00 7.69
CA ALA A 314 7.43 -10.35 7.69
C ALA A 314 7.26 -11.14 6.36
N ARG A 315 6.29 -10.80 5.53
CA ARG A 315 5.99 -11.52 4.30
C ARG A 315 7.17 -11.55 3.32
N ASN A 316 7.83 -10.43 3.13
CA ASN A 316 8.93 -10.34 2.15
C ASN A 316 10.32 -10.48 2.76
N ASP A 317 10.51 -10.09 4.01
CA ASP A 317 11.84 -10.01 4.58
C ASP A 317 12.29 -11.29 5.28
N HIS A 318 11.35 -12.11 5.75
CA HIS A 318 11.68 -13.43 6.28
C HIS A 318 11.88 -14.51 5.20
N PHE A 319 11.19 -14.44 4.08
CA PHE A 319 11.52 -15.29 2.93
C PHE A 319 12.92 -15.00 2.38
N ARG A 320 13.49 -13.83 2.68
CA ARG A 320 14.86 -13.43 2.38
C ARG A 320 15.81 -13.47 3.57
N GLY A 321 15.34 -13.95 4.73
CA GLY A 321 16.16 -14.18 5.92
C GLY A 321 16.42 -12.97 6.79
N ALA A 322 15.67 -11.85 6.62
CA ALA A 322 15.86 -10.70 7.48
C ALA A 322 14.62 -9.78 7.58
N VAL A 323 14.26 -9.44 8.81
CA VAL A 323 13.52 -8.20 9.14
C VAL A 323 14.41 -6.98 8.83
N VAL A 324 15.60 -7.20 8.39
CA VAL A 324 16.66 -6.26 8.07
C VAL A 324 16.99 -6.38 6.61
N THR A 325 17.23 -5.28 5.97
CA THR A 325 17.79 -5.24 4.64
C THR A 325 19.18 -5.88 4.63
N TRP A 326 19.67 -6.20 3.45
CA TRP A 326 21.02 -6.73 3.19
C TRP A 326 22.16 -5.85 3.72
N ASP A 327 21.92 -4.58 4.05
CA ASP A 327 22.86 -3.70 4.74
C ASP A 327 22.69 -3.70 6.28
N GLY A 328 21.82 -4.59 6.80
CA GLY A 328 21.58 -4.74 8.23
C GLY A 328 20.59 -3.74 8.82
N LEU A 329 19.94 -2.91 7.98
CA LEU A 329 18.93 -1.95 8.39
C LEU A 329 17.52 -2.48 8.12
N ARG A 330 16.56 -2.05 8.89
CA ARG A 330 15.14 -2.25 8.58
C ARG A 330 14.79 -1.44 7.33
N ARG A 331 13.95 -2.00 6.45
CA ARG A 331 13.53 -1.30 5.23
C ARG A 331 12.76 -0.02 5.51
N ASP A 332 12.04 0.03 6.63
CA ASP A 332 11.29 1.19 7.09
C ASP A 332 12.08 2.09 8.06
N GLN A 333 13.39 1.87 8.23
CA GLN A 333 14.21 2.61 9.20
C GLN A 333 14.15 4.11 8.97
N GLU A 334 14.16 4.54 7.72
CA GLU A 334 14.07 5.96 7.38
C GLU A 334 12.74 6.58 7.82
N ILE A 335 11.64 5.84 7.69
CA ILE A 335 10.32 6.29 8.17
C ILE A 335 10.31 6.36 9.69
N LEU A 336 10.88 5.36 10.38
CA LEU A 336 11.00 5.36 11.84
C LEU A 336 11.79 6.57 12.35
N ASP A 337 12.95 6.84 11.74
CA ASP A 337 13.82 7.95 12.13
C ASP A 337 13.12 9.30 11.88
N HIS A 338 12.41 9.44 10.76
CA HIS A 338 11.65 10.64 10.43
C HIS A 338 10.51 10.89 11.42
N LEU A 339 9.73 9.87 11.76
CA LEU A 339 8.64 9.98 12.74
C LEU A 339 9.18 10.31 14.14
N ALA A 340 10.28 9.69 14.54
CA ALA A 340 10.95 9.96 15.81
C ALA A 340 11.46 11.41 15.89
N ALA A 341 12.12 11.89 14.84
CA ALA A 341 12.58 13.28 14.75
C ALA A 341 11.42 14.28 14.79
N GLY A 342 10.27 13.92 14.19
CA GLY A 342 9.05 14.72 14.20
C GLY A 342 8.25 14.65 15.50
N GLY A 343 8.62 13.79 16.45
CA GLY A 343 7.87 13.56 17.69
C GLY A 343 6.46 12.99 17.46
N VAL A 344 6.26 12.26 16.36
CA VAL A 344 4.96 11.67 16.01
C VAL A 344 4.74 10.38 16.81
N PRO A 345 3.60 10.22 17.52
CA PRO A 345 3.26 8.97 18.16
C PRO A 345 3.28 7.80 17.16
N LEU A 346 3.99 6.74 17.52
CA LEU A 346 4.23 5.59 16.66
C LEU A 346 3.80 4.29 17.35
N PHE A 347 3.22 3.38 16.59
CA PHE A 347 3.04 1.97 16.93
C PHE A 347 3.76 1.09 15.90
N ASP A 348 4.82 0.42 16.34
CA ASP A 348 5.63 -0.46 15.50
C ASP A 348 5.21 -1.93 15.68
N MET A 349 4.35 -2.41 14.77
CA MET A 349 3.88 -3.79 14.78
C MET A 349 4.99 -4.79 14.41
N ASN A 350 6.01 -4.37 13.65
CA ASN A 350 7.15 -5.25 13.34
C ASN A 350 7.90 -5.65 14.61
N ALA A 351 8.11 -4.70 15.52
CA ALA A 351 8.75 -4.99 16.80
C ALA A 351 7.86 -5.90 17.69
N VAL A 352 6.53 -5.82 17.56
CA VAL A 352 5.61 -6.73 18.25
C VAL A 352 5.71 -8.14 17.67
N HIS A 353 5.67 -8.27 16.34
CA HIS A 353 5.83 -9.55 15.66
C HIS A 353 7.17 -10.23 15.98
N GLN A 354 8.25 -9.46 15.97
CA GLN A 354 9.58 -9.98 16.28
C GLN A 354 9.63 -10.59 17.70
N ARG A 355 9.18 -9.83 18.71
CA ARG A 355 9.14 -10.32 20.10
C ARG A 355 8.27 -11.56 20.27
N GLU A 356 7.11 -11.59 19.59
CA GLU A 356 6.21 -12.74 19.69
C GLU A 356 6.77 -13.96 18.98
N TYR A 357 7.43 -13.79 17.84
CA TYR A 357 8.12 -14.87 17.15
C TYR A 357 9.27 -15.46 17.99
N GLU A 358 10.11 -14.62 18.58
CA GLU A 358 11.19 -15.04 19.47
C GLU A 358 10.65 -15.83 20.66
N ARG A 359 9.50 -15.42 21.20
CA ARG A 359 8.83 -16.12 22.32
C ARG A 359 8.19 -17.44 21.88
N ALA A 360 7.58 -17.48 20.72
CA ALA A 360 6.87 -18.66 20.23
C ALA A 360 7.81 -19.78 19.80
N GLY A 361 8.96 -19.44 19.24
CA GLY A 361 9.91 -20.39 18.65
C GLY A 361 9.34 -21.10 17.41
N GLY A 362 10.11 -22.01 16.86
CA GLY A 362 9.71 -22.76 15.66
C GLY A 362 10.08 -22.06 14.36
N SER A 363 9.50 -22.50 13.26
CA SER A 363 9.74 -21.86 11.96
C SER A 363 8.90 -20.58 11.83
N TYR A 364 9.41 -19.61 11.08
CA TYR A 364 8.70 -18.38 10.85
C TYR A 364 7.42 -18.56 10.04
N HIS A 365 7.41 -19.52 9.13
CA HIS A 365 6.21 -19.89 8.38
C HIS A 365 5.09 -20.42 9.31
N GLU A 366 5.42 -21.30 10.27
CA GLU A 366 4.45 -21.78 11.27
C GLU A 366 3.94 -20.64 12.17
N TYR A 367 4.81 -19.69 12.50
CA TYR A 367 4.42 -18.50 13.25
C TYR A 367 3.43 -17.65 12.46
N LEU A 368 3.73 -17.32 11.21
CA LEU A 368 2.86 -16.52 10.35
C LEU A 368 1.52 -17.20 10.10
N SER A 369 1.49 -18.50 9.88
CA SER A 369 0.26 -19.26 9.63
C SER A 369 -0.78 -19.14 10.77
N ARG A 370 -0.36 -18.73 11.97
CA ARG A 370 -1.29 -18.43 13.07
C ARG A 370 -2.07 -17.14 12.87
N TYR A 371 -1.51 -16.19 12.15
CA TYR A 371 -2.00 -14.82 12.04
C TYR A 371 -2.41 -14.41 10.64
N MET A 372 -1.96 -15.13 9.60
CA MET A 372 -2.18 -14.79 8.21
C MET A 372 -3.04 -15.83 7.50
N VAL A 373 -3.87 -15.41 6.57
CA VAL A 373 -4.61 -16.28 5.65
C VAL A 373 -3.61 -16.98 4.74
N GLY A 374 -3.64 -18.32 4.72
CA GLY A 374 -2.71 -19.12 3.91
C GLY A 374 -1.22 -18.98 4.25
N GLY A 375 -0.88 -18.30 5.33
CA GLY A 375 0.49 -18.05 5.79
C GLY A 375 1.18 -16.85 5.14
N ASP A 376 0.63 -16.29 4.08
CA ASP A 376 1.21 -15.14 3.34
C ASP A 376 0.18 -14.12 2.84
N GLY A 377 -1.10 -14.32 3.13
CA GLY A 377 -2.20 -13.40 2.87
C GLY A 377 -2.28 -12.22 3.85
N HIS A 378 -3.48 -11.66 4.00
CA HIS A 378 -3.76 -10.66 5.02
C HIS A 378 -3.93 -11.32 6.40
N TYR A 379 -4.08 -10.51 7.44
CA TYR A 379 -4.40 -11.03 8.77
C TYR A 379 -5.70 -11.84 8.73
N ASN A 380 -5.65 -13.05 9.26
CA ASN A 380 -6.85 -13.81 9.59
C ASN A 380 -7.54 -13.22 10.84
N PRO A 381 -8.69 -13.72 11.31
CA PRO A 381 -9.33 -13.20 12.52
C PRO A 381 -8.41 -13.17 13.77
N SER A 382 -7.54 -14.18 13.94
CA SER A 382 -6.57 -14.21 15.04
C SER A 382 -5.51 -13.12 14.89
N GLY A 383 -5.06 -12.85 13.65
CA GLY A 383 -4.12 -11.77 13.34
C GLY A 383 -4.72 -10.39 13.58
N ASN A 384 -5.97 -10.17 13.18
CA ASN A 384 -6.71 -8.93 13.46
C ASN A 384 -6.89 -8.71 14.98
N HIS A 385 -7.24 -9.77 15.73
CA HIS A 385 -7.31 -9.71 17.19
C HIS A 385 -5.94 -9.39 17.80
N PHE A 386 -4.88 -10.06 17.33
CA PHE A 386 -3.51 -9.85 17.83
C PHE A 386 -3.04 -8.40 17.59
N PHE A 387 -3.30 -7.85 16.39
CA PHE A 387 -2.99 -6.46 16.08
C PHE A 387 -3.75 -5.49 17.00
N ALA A 388 -5.06 -5.67 17.14
CA ALA A 388 -5.89 -4.84 18.02
C ALA A 388 -5.41 -4.89 19.49
N TYR A 389 -5.12 -6.08 19.99
CA TYR A 389 -4.66 -6.27 21.35
C TYR A 389 -3.31 -5.58 21.60
N ALA A 390 -2.38 -5.70 20.66
CA ALA A 390 -1.07 -5.06 20.75
C ALA A 390 -1.14 -3.53 20.66
N LEU A 391 -2.02 -3.00 19.79
CA LEU A 391 -2.21 -1.57 19.58
C LEU A 391 -2.94 -0.89 20.76
N LYS A 392 -3.82 -1.62 21.44
CA LYS A 392 -4.71 -1.13 22.49
C LYS A 392 -3.99 -0.29 23.56
N ASP A 393 -2.89 -0.79 24.09
CA ASP A 393 -2.19 -0.12 25.20
C ASP A 393 -1.58 1.21 24.74
N ARG A 394 -1.06 1.25 23.50
CA ARG A 394 -0.55 2.49 22.91
C ARG A 394 -1.65 3.52 22.71
N LEU A 395 -2.84 3.11 22.31
CA LEU A 395 -3.99 4.01 22.20
C LEU A 395 -4.45 4.52 23.57
N LEU A 396 -4.44 3.65 24.57
CA LEU A 396 -4.79 4.06 25.96
C LEU A 396 -3.85 5.13 26.53
N GLU A 397 -2.61 5.24 26.05
CA GLU A 397 -1.71 6.34 26.43
C GLU A 397 -2.17 7.69 25.84
N LEU A 398 -2.78 7.67 24.64
CA LEU A 398 -3.14 8.87 23.89
C LEU A 398 -4.57 9.34 24.15
N LEU A 399 -5.50 8.41 24.38
CA LEU A 399 -6.92 8.71 24.51
C LEU A 399 -7.24 9.49 25.79
N ASP A 400 -7.91 10.64 25.64
CA ASP A 400 -8.42 11.47 26.73
C ASP A 400 -9.83 12.01 26.39
N PRO A 401 -10.89 11.74 27.18
CA PRO A 401 -10.87 10.82 28.33
C PRO A 401 -10.59 9.37 27.91
N LYS A 402 -10.11 8.55 28.86
CA LYS A 402 -9.96 7.10 28.62
C LYS A 402 -11.30 6.50 28.22
N PRO A 403 -11.32 5.42 27.41
CA PRO A 403 -12.53 4.64 27.16
C PRO A 403 -13.15 4.14 28.48
N LEU A 404 -14.48 4.05 28.50
CA LEU A 404 -15.24 3.74 29.73
C LEU A 404 -14.70 2.53 30.53
N PRO A 405 -14.33 1.40 29.93
CA PRO A 405 -13.76 0.26 30.65
C PRO A 405 -12.43 0.54 31.37
N TYR A 406 -11.77 1.66 31.06
CA TYR A 406 -10.45 2.06 31.57
C TYR A 406 -10.47 3.34 32.41
N GLN A 407 -11.66 3.80 32.79
CA GLN A 407 -11.87 4.94 33.67
C GLN A 407 -11.96 4.48 35.13
N GLY A 408 -11.06 3.64 35.58
CA GLY A 408 -11.05 3.09 36.95
C GLY A 408 -10.65 4.09 38.02
#